data_8c99d91d655f9e5e09b04ab411c76021
#
_entry.id   8c99d91d655f9e5e09b04ab411c76021
#
_cell.length_a   1.000
_cell.length_b   1.000
_cell.length_c   1.000
_cell.angle_alpha   90.00
_cell.angle_beta   90.00
_cell.angle_gamma   90.00
#
_symmetry.space_group_name_H-M   'P 1'
#
loop_
_entity.id
_entity.type
_entity.pdbx_description
1 polymer ?
#
loop_
_entity_poly.entity_id
_entity_poly.type
_entity_poly.pdbx_seq_one_letter_code
_entity_poly.pdbx_strand_id
1 'polypeptide(L)'
;MATQARLREQLASVAPVGGGLALVGLAAYVVLALAGHTLPARDYAAAASMFLLTAIVGPGVFAAVEQQTNHEVSARLAAAVDPVPAVRAATVITAGLAGIMSIAVLAVGPVLVPRVFAGHTALLVATVLAVLGAAAAYLLRGVFAGQRRFRWYGVSLAAEGLARLLPCVALVLLGWASTDRFGFVFALGCGVAAAVTLPALRRRGAPRPERAGEAVRLRPLAGAVGLLAGASCLTLLVTNLSPVVLTFRLGAEHTDAELAASFVSLFLLARIPLFLFAPVQAFLLPSLTAAAGRGDLAAVRGGVRAVLLAVAAVGLPGVLAAWLLGPWASRVLFDAPTELPRLVAGLLGVSTVAMMVAAILQPALVALGRNRAAMLAWAVSSVLFVGLLFAPVAPLTAAVTAQLVAPMLVCLLMVVALRQELRSRAAARSAAQPGQPFEPTVTNSL
;
A
#
# COMPACT_ATOMS: atom_id res chain seq x y z
N MET A 1 -11.92 -34.24 -5.64
CA MET A 1 -12.24 -33.99 -4.24
C MET A 1 -11.02 -33.52 -3.43
N ALA A 2 -9.84 -34.16 -3.52
CA ALA A 2 -8.63 -33.76 -2.76
C ALA A 2 -8.13 -32.33 -3.06
N THR A 3 -8.23 -31.85 -4.29
CA THR A 3 -7.81 -30.51 -4.71
C THR A 3 -8.71 -29.41 -4.12
N GLN A 4 -10.02 -29.66 -4.05
CA GLN A 4 -10.97 -28.72 -3.46
C GLN A 4 -10.84 -28.63 -1.92
N ALA A 5 -10.55 -29.76 -1.26
CA ALA A 5 -10.30 -29.78 0.17
C ALA A 5 -9.04 -28.99 0.51
N ARG A 6 -7.93 -29.18 -0.20
CA ARG A 6 -6.68 -28.42 -0.03
C ARG A 6 -6.87 -26.92 -0.28
N LEU A 7 -7.66 -26.54 -1.29
CA LEU A 7 -7.96 -25.15 -1.60
C LEU A 7 -8.78 -24.51 -0.46
N ARG A 8 -9.77 -25.22 0.10
CA ARG A 8 -10.56 -24.76 1.25
C ARG A 8 -9.70 -24.59 2.50
N GLU A 9 -8.79 -25.50 2.79
CA GLU A 9 -7.86 -25.39 3.90
C GLU A 9 -6.91 -24.20 3.75
N GLN A 10 -6.37 -23.98 2.54
CA GLN A 10 -5.55 -22.82 2.25
C GLN A 10 -6.31 -21.50 2.40
N LEU A 11 -7.53 -21.41 1.88
CA LEU A 11 -8.40 -20.25 2.03
C LEU A 11 -8.75 -19.99 3.50
N ALA A 12 -9.09 -21.04 4.25
CA ALA A 12 -9.39 -20.92 5.69
C ALA A 12 -8.17 -20.43 6.51
N SER A 13 -6.95 -20.82 6.13
CA SER A 13 -5.72 -20.37 6.80
C SER A 13 -5.41 -18.89 6.57
N VAL A 14 -5.80 -18.32 5.43
CA VAL A 14 -5.55 -16.93 5.04
C VAL A 14 -6.73 -16.01 5.35
N ALA A 15 -7.92 -16.57 5.58
CA ALA A 15 -9.14 -15.80 5.89
C ALA A 15 -8.96 -14.78 7.06
N PRO A 16 -8.25 -15.10 8.17
CA PRO A 16 -8.02 -14.12 9.24
C PRO A 16 -7.22 -12.90 8.77
N VAL A 17 -6.31 -13.08 7.82
CA VAL A 17 -5.52 -11.97 7.24
C VAL A 17 -6.42 -11.07 6.40
N GLY A 18 -7.24 -11.66 5.53
CA GLY A 18 -8.19 -10.92 4.70
C GLY A 18 -9.21 -10.13 5.52
N GLY A 19 -9.80 -10.76 6.54
CA GLY A 19 -10.73 -10.11 7.47
C GLY A 19 -10.08 -8.99 8.27
N GLY A 20 -8.86 -9.21 8.76
CA GLY A 20 -8.09 -8.18 9.46
C GLY A 20 -7.75 -6.98 8.57
N LEU A 21 -7.35 -7.22 7.33
CA LEU A 21 -7.06 -6.16 6.36
C LEU A 21 -8.30 -5.34 6.02
N ALA A 22 -9.45 -6.00 5.81
CA ALA A 22 -10.72 -5.34 5.57
C ALA A 22 -11.12 -4.46 6.77
N LEU A 23 -10.91 -4.95 8.00
CA LEU A 23 -11.20 -4.20 9.22
C LEU A 23 -10.31 -2.96 9.36
N VAL A 24 -9.00 -3.07 9.08
CA VAL A 24 -8.07 -1.92 9.09
C VAL A 24 -8.50 -0.88 8.06
N GLY A 25 -8.85 -1.31 6.84
CA GLY A 25 -9.34 -0.42 5.79
C GLY A 25 -10.64 0.27 6.17
N LEU A 26 -11.64 -0.48 6.65
CA LEU A 26 -12.90 0.07 7.10
C LEU A 26 -12.72 1.05 8.28
N ALA A 27 -11.92 0.67 9.28
CA ALA A 27 -11.61 1.52 10.42
C ALA A 27 -11.00 2.85 9.99
N ALA A 28 -10.08 2.84 9.03
CA ALA A 28 -9.45 4.05 8.51
C ALA A 28 -10.47 5.01 7.89
N TYR A 29 -11.40 4.49 7.07
CA TYR A 29 -12.47 5.32 6.47
C TYR A 29 -13.45 5.86 7.51
N VAL A 30 -13.89 5.01 8.45
CA VAL A 30 -14.82 5.44 9.51
C VAL A 30 -14.18 6.49 10.41
N VAL A 31 -12.92 6.33 10.79
CA VAL A 31 -12.19 7.32 11.60
C VAL A 31 -12.09 8.67 10.88
N LEU A 32 -11.77 8.67 9.58
CA LEU A 32 -11.71 9.91 8.79
C LEU A 32 -13.10 10.51 8.56
N ALA A 33 -14.14 9.70 8.38
CA ALA A 33 -15.51 10.19 8.31
C ALA A 33 -15.94 10.84 9.63
N LEU A 34 -15.69 10.21 10.77
CA LEU A 34 -15.97 10.78 12.09
C LEU A 34 -15.20 12.10 12.30
N ALA A 35 -13.93 12.15 11.88
CA ALA A 35 -13.14 13.36 11.96
C ALA A 35 -13.73 14.48 11.08
N GLY A 36 -14.21 14.17 9.87
CA GLY A 36 -14.87 15.15 8.98
C GLY A 36 -16.13 15.75 9.58
N HIS A 37 -16.94 14.94 10.27
CA HIS A 37 -18.18 15.41 10.90
C HIS A 37 -18.00 16.15 12.24
N THR A 38 -16.82 16.05 12.86
CA THR A 38 -16.62 16.56 14.23
C THR A 38 -15.56 17.65 14.34
N LEU A 39 -14.66 17.74 13.35
CA LEU A 39 -13.58 18.72 13.37
C LEU A 39 -13.85 19.87 12.40
N PRO A 40 -13.40 21.09 12.71
CA PRO A 40 -13.37 22.17 11.73
C PRO A 40 -12.57 21.77 10.49
N ALA A 41 -12.90 22.34 9.32
CA ALA A 41 -12.29 21.98 8.04
C ALA A 41 -10.74 22.00 8.06
N ARG A 42 -10.14 23.03 8.68
CA ARG A 42 -8.70 23.16 8.83
C ARG A 42 -8.09 22.01 9.64
N ASP A 43 -8.72 21.64 10.72
CA ASP A 43 -8.27 20.61 11.64
C ASP A 43 -8.46 19.21 11.04
N TYR A 44 -9.56 18.99 10.32
CA TYR A 44 -9.78 17.77 9.55
C TYR A 44 -8.71 17.59 8.46
N ALA A 45 -8.41 18.63 7.67
CA ALA A 45 -7.36 18.58 6.66
C ALA A 45 -5.98 18.25 7.27
N ALA A 46 -5.70 18.80 8.47
CA ALA A 46 -4.47 18.50 9.23
C ALA A 46 -4.40 17.03 9.69
N ALA A 47 -5.47 16.53 10.31
CA ALA A 47 -5.55 15.13 10.77
C ALA A 47 -5.45 14.14 9.59
N ALA A 48 -6.15 14.43 8.49
CA ALA A 48 -6.12 13.59 7.28
C ALA A 48 -4.75 13.66 6.58
N SER A 49 -4.07 14.80 6.58
CA SER A 49 -2.70 14.93 6.08
C SER A 49 -1.71 14.11 6.91
N MET A 50 -1.84 14.11 8.24
CA MET A 50 -1.07 13.22 9.12
C MET A 50 -1.31 11.75 8.79
N PHE A 51 -2.57 11.34 8.59
CA PHE A 51 -2.92 9.98 8.17
C PHE A 51 -2.21 9.59 6.87
N LEU A 52 -2.27 10.44 5.84
CA LEU A 52 -1.67 10.18 4.53
C LEU A 52 -0.13 10.16 4.59
N LEU A 53 0.50 11.06 5.36
CA LEU A 53 1.95 11.03 5.59
C LEU A 53 2.38 9.76 6.32
N THR A 54 1.64 9.35 7.34
CA THR A 54 1.93 8.10 8.07
C THR A 54 1.78 6.88 7.17
N ALA A 55 0.85 6.90 6.21
CA ALA A 55 0.71 5.83 5.22
C ALA A 55 1.93 5.75 4.27
N ILE A 56 2.58 6.88 3.95
CA ILE A 56 3.81 6.89 3.16
C ILE A 56 4.98 6.34 3.98
N VAL A 57 5.20 6.86 5.19
CA VAL A 57 6.37 6.53 6.01
C VAL A 57 6.21 5.15 6.68
N GLY A 58 5.06 4.84 7.25
CA GLY A 58 4.79 3.57 7.93
C GLY A 58 4.81 2.38 6.98
N PRO A 59 3.75 2.12 6.22
CA PRO A 59 3.71 1.02 5.24
C PRO A 59 4.78 1.14 4.17
N GLY A 60 5.15 2.34 3.72
CA GLY A 60 6.15 2.55 2.68
C GLY A 60 7.52 1.98 3.04
N VAL A 61 7.97 2.21 4.27
CA VAL A 61 9.25 1.71 4.74
C VAL A 61 9.14 0.31 5.33
N PHE A 62 8.17 0.10 6.22
CA PHE A 62 8.14 -1.11 7.05
C PHE A 62 7.46 -2.31 6.38
N ALA A 63 6.69 -2.14 5.30
CA ALA A 63 6.27 -3.28 4.49
C ALA A 63 7.45 -4.03 3.86
N ALA A 64 8.54 -3.34 3.54
CA ALA A 64 9.77 -3.96 3.08
C ALA A 64 10.43 -4.80 4.18
N VAL A 65 10.44 -4.31 5.43
CA VAL A 65 10.89 -5.07 6.60
C VAL A 65 10.07 -6.33 6.78
N GLU A 66 8.74 -6.21 6.71
CA GLU A 66 7.82 -7.35 6.81
C GLU A 66 8.11 -8.39 5.74
N GLN A 67 8.19 -7.98 4.47
CA GLN A 67 8.43 -8.87 3.34
C GLN A 67 9.79 -9.59 3.46
N GLN A 68 10.85 -8.86 3.78
CA GLN A 68 12.17 -9.43 3.91
C GLN A 68 12.29 -10.34 5.13
N THR A 69 11.69 -9.95 6.27
CA THR A 69 11.65 -10.81 7.47
C THR A 69 10.88 -12.10 7.21
N ASN A 70 9.71 -12.01 6.52
CA ASN A 70 8.96 -13.18 6.09
C ASN A 70 9.82 -14.12 5.22
N HIS A 71 10.51 -13.56 4.22
CA HIS A 71 11.38 -14.33 3.33
C HIS A 71 12.48 -15.06 4.09
N GLU A 72 13.24 -14.37 4.93
CA GLU A 72 14.36 -14.92 5.70
C GLU A 72 13.91 -15.99 6.71
N VAL A 73 12.82 -15.72 7.45
CA VAL A 73 12.28 -16.67 8.42
C VAL A 73 11.74 -17.91 7.71
N SER A 74 11.01 -17.76 6.60
CA SER A 74 10.48 -18.88 5.82
C SER A 74 11.59 -19.74 5.24
N ALA A 75 12.64 -19.12 4.66
CA ALA A 75 13.76 -19.83 4.04
C ALA A 75 14.54 -20.65 5.09
N ARG A 76 14.80 -20.09 6.28
CA ARG A 76 15.49 -20.78 7.36
C ARG A 76 14.68 -21.95 7.91
N LEU A 77 13.39 -21.76 8.14
CA LEU A 77 12.51 -22.84 8.59
C LEU A 77 12.39 -23.97 7.56
N ALA A 78 12.36 -23.65 6.27
CA ALA A 78 12.37 -24.65 5.20
C ALA A 78 13.68 -25.47 5.16
N ALA A 79 14.81 -24.86 5.57
CA ALA A 79 16.11 -25.51 5.70
C ALA A 79 16.36 -26.17 7.07
N ALA A 80 15.35 -26.21 7.98
CA ALA A 80 15.45 -26.68 9.36
C ALA A 80 16.51 -25.93 10.20
N VAL A 81 16.78 -24.64 9.88
CA VAL A 81 17.76 -23.77 10.53
C VAL A 81 17.05 -22.78 11.48
N ASP A 82 17.70 -22.42 12.59
CA ASP A 82 17.16 -21.48 13.57
C ASP A 82 16.91 -20.08 12.95
N PRO A 83 15.65 -19.56 12.97
CA PRO A 83 15.32 -18.24 12.45
C PRO A 83 15.68 -17.09 13.39
N VAL A 84 16.02 -17.34 14.67
CA VAL A 84 16.30 -16.29 15.68
C VAL A 84 17.37 -15.30 15.23
N PRO A 85 18.51 -15.70 14.63
CA PRO A 85 19.50 -14.74 14.15
C PRO A 85 18.97 -13.81 13.06
N ALA A 86 18.07 -14.30 12.18
CA ALA A 86 17.44 -13.47 11.15
C ALA A 86 16.45 -12.46 11.77
N VAL A 87 15.68 -12.88 12.75
CA VAL A 87 14.76 -11.98 13.49
C VAL A 87 15.53 -10.89 14.23
N ARG A 88 16.67 -11.23 14.87
CA ARG A 88 17.54 -10.24 15.53
C ARG A 88 18.10 -9.22 14.53
N ALA A 89 18.61 -9.69 13.38
CA ALA A 89 19.12 -8.82 12.33
C ALA A 89 18.00 -7.88 11.79
N ALA A 90 16.82 -8.42 11.52
CA ALA A 90 15.65 -7.63 11.10
C ALA A 90 15.26 -6.59 12.17
N THR A 91 15.31 -6.94 13.47
CA THR A 91 15.03 -6.01 14.57
C THR A 91 16.01 -4.84 14.59
N VAL A 92 17.32 -5.10 14.42
CA VAL A 92 18.33 -4.03 14.37
C VAL A 92 18.09 -3.09 13.19
N ILE A 93 17.83 -3.65 12.00
CA ILE A 93 17.52 -2.85 10.79
C ILE A 93 16.25 -2.04 10.99
N THR A 94 15.21 -2.65 11.55
CA THR A 94 13.92 -1.98 11.83
C THR A 94 14.10 -0.83 12.81
N ALA A 95 14.84 -1.03 13.88
CA ALA A 95 15.14 0.03 14.86
C ALA A 95 15.92 1.18 14.23
N GLY A 96 16.93 0.87 13.41
CA GLY A 96 17.70 1.88 12.66
C GLY A 96 16.81 2.69 11.70
N LEU A 97 15.95 2.03 10.92
CA LEU A 97 15.01 2.68 10.02
C LEU A 97 13.98 3.53 10.79
N ALA A 98 13.46 3.03 11.90
CA ALA A 98 12.52 3.76 12.75
C ALA A 98 13.17 5.03 13.32
N GLY A 99 14.42 4.93 13.77
CA GLY A 99 15.21 6.08 14.23
C GLY A 99 15.41 7.12 13.11
N ILE A 100 15.86 6.69 11.93
CA ILE A 100 16.08 7.57 10.78
C ILE A 100 14.77 8.27 10.37
N MET A 101 13.65 7.54 10.27
CA MET A 101 12.36 8.10 9.90
C MET A 101 11.82 9.05 10.96
N SER A 102 11.99 8.73 12.24
CA SER A 102 11.60 9.64 13.34
C SER A 102 12.40 10.93 13.32
N ILE A 103 13.71 10.85 13.11
CA ILE A 103 14.58 12.04 12.96
C ILE A 103 14.17 12.84 11.73
N ALA A 104 13.88 12.21 10.60
CA ALA A 104 13.44 12.89 9.39
C ALA A 104 12.11 13.62 9.62
N VAL A 105 11.12 12.98 10.26
CA VAL A 105 9.83 13.59 10.62
C VAL A 105 10.03 14.81 11.55
N LEU A 106 10.88 14.68 12.57
CA LEU A 106 11.19 15.78 13.48
C LEU A 106 11.92 16.93 12.78
N ALA A 107 12.86 16.63 11.88
CA ALA A 107 13.62 17.63 11.13
C ALA A 107 12.72 18.48 10.21
N VAL A 108 11.68 17.90 9.63
CA VAL A 108 10.70 18.64 8.82
C VAL A 108 9.56 19.24 9.66
N GLY A 109 9.51 18.93 10.95
CA GLY A 109 8.50 19.40 11.91
C GLY A 109 8.27 20.92 11.90
N PRO A 110 9.32 21.77 11.88
CA PRO A 110 9.16 23.23 11.82
C PRO A 110 8.39 23.74 10.60
N VAL A 111 8.35 22.96 9.53
CA VAL A 111 7.57 23.25 8.31
C VAL A 111 6.21 22.56 8.34
N LEU A 112 6.16 21.30 8.77
CA LEU A 112 4.92 20.51 8.81
C LEU A 112 3.89 21.09 9.79
N VAL A 113 4.33 21.45 11.00
CA VAL A 113 3.41 21.92 12.06
C VAL A 113 2.63 23.17 11.61
N PRO A 114 3.24 24.27 11.17
CA PRO A 114 2.48 25.45 10.79
C PRO A 114 1.75 25.30 9.45
N ARG A 115 2.30 24.57 8.49
CA ARG A 115 1.79 24.52 7.11
C ARG A 115 0.84 23.38 6.80
N VAL A 116 1.01 22.23 7.48
CA VAL A 116 0.24 21.01 7.20
C VAL A 116 -0.62 20.60 8.38
N PHE A 117 -0.11 20.75 9.60
CA PHE A 117 -0.79 20.32 10.82
C PHE A 117 -1.55 21.46 11.53
N ALA A 118 -1.83 22.55 10.84
CA ALA A 118 -2.62 23.67 11.35
C ALA A 118 -2.12 24.27 12.70
N GLY A 119 -0.85 24.07 13.03
CA GLY A 119 -0.24 24.47 14.29
C GLY A 119 -0.24 23.38 15.38
N HIS A 120 -0.86 22.24 15.16
CA HIS A 120 -0.93 21.13 16.13
C HIS A 120 0.39 20.37 16.25
N THR A 121 1.23 20.74 17.21
CA THR A 121 2.49 20.00 17.52
C THR A 121 2.23 18.56 17.96
N ALA A 122 1.08 18.30 18.58
CA ALA A 122 0.64 16.95 18.96
C ALA A 122 0.57 16.00 17.77
N LEU A 123 0.19 16.46 16.55
CA LEU A 123 0.18 15.65 15.34
C LEU A 123 1.59 15.24 14.90
N LEU A 124 2.61 16.08 15.13
CA LEU A 124 4.01 15.71 14.89
C LEU A 124 4.45 14.57 15.81
N VAL A 125 4.15 14.69 17.11
CA VAL A 125 4.43 13.63 18.10
C VAL A 125 3.68 12.36 17.75
N ALA A 126 2.40 12.47 17.40
CA ALA A 126 1.58 11.34 16.95
C ALA A 126 2.16 10.67 15.70
N THR A 127 2.69 11.44 14.73
CA THR A 127 3.37 10.90 13.54
C THR A 127 4.59 10.07 13.92
N VAL A 128 5.43 10.53 14.85
CA VAL A 128 6.59 9.77 15.34
C VAL A 128 6.14 8.48 16.05
N LEU A 129 5.11 8.56 16.90
CA LEU A 129 4.56 7.37 17.56
C LEU A 129 3.99 6.37 16.56
N ALA A 130 3.34 6.85 15.50
CA ALA A 130 2.84 6.00 14.42
C ALA A 130 3.98 5.29 13.68
N VAL A 131 5.10 5.97 13.42
CA VAL A 131 6.31 5.38 12.81
C VAL A 131 6.87 4.27 13.71
N LEU A 132 7.04 4.52 15.00
CA LEU A 132 7.54 3.53 15.94
C LEU A 132 6.59 2.33 16.09
N GLY A 133 5.29 2.59 16.18
CA GLY A 133 4.26 1.54 16.22
C GLY A 133 4.24 0.70 14.95
N ALA A 134 4.33 1.34 13.77
CA ALA A 134 4.41 0.64 12.48
C ALA A 134 5.68 -0.23 12.41
N ALA A 135 6.83 0.28 12.81
CA ALA A 135 8.08 -0.48 12.86
C ALA A 135 7.91 -1.80 13.64
N ALA A 136 7.33 -1.73 14.83
CA ALA A 136 7.09 -2.91 15.66
C ALA A 136 6.04 -3.86 15.04
N ALA A 137 4.91 -3.34 14.56
CA ALA A 137 3.82 -4.16 14.03
C ALA A 137 4.23 -4.90 12.75
N TYR A 138 4.89 -4.22 11.81
CA TYR A 138 5.32 -4.82 10.54
C TYR A 138 6.43 -5.85 10.74
N LEU A 139 7.38 -5.62 11.66
CA LEU A 139 8.38 -6.64 12.03
C LEU A 139 7.70 -7.90 12.56
N LEU A 140 6.77 -7.77 13.52
CA LEU A 140 6.04 -8.91 14.08
C LEU A 140 5.22 -9.66 13.02
N ARG A 141 4.54 -8.92 12.13
CA ARG A 141 3.81 -9.50 11.00
C ARG A 141 4.72 -10.30 10.08
N GLY A 142 5.91 -9.78 9.77
CA GLY A 142 6.92 -10.49 9.00
C GLY A 142 7.34 -11.81 9.65
N VAL A 143 7.54 -11.83 10.98
CA VAL A 143 7.85 -13.05 11.72
C VAL A 143 6.69 -14.03 11.69
N PHE A 144 5.44 -13.57 11.96
CA PHE A 144 4.26 -14.44 11.92
C PHE A 144 4.00 -15.02 10.53
N ALA A 145 4.14 -14.22 9.48
CA ALA A 145 4.00 -14.67 8.11
C ALA A 145 5.07 -15.73 7.77
N GLY A 146 6.33 -15.48 8.12
CA GLY A 146 7.44 -16.43 7.91
C GLY A 146 7.27 -17.76 8.65
N GLN A 147 6.67 -17.72 9.83
CA GLN A 147 6.31 -18.91 10.63
C GLN A 147 4.97 -19.55 10.19
N ARG A 148 4.31 -19.04 9.15
CA ARG A 148 2.95 -19.44 8.72
C ARG A 148 1.88 -19.32 9.82
N ARG A 149 2.08 -18.44 10.79
CA ARG A 149 1.15 -18.19 11.90
C ARG A 149 0.12 -17.12 11.51
N PHE A 150 -0.61 -17.34 10.43
CA PHE A 150 -1.54 -16.39 9.82
C PHE A 150 -2.66 -15.93 10.75
N ARG A 151 -3.03 -16.75 11.74
CA ARG A 151 -3.98 -16.35 12.79
C ARG A 151 -3.46 -15.14 13.58
N TRP A 152 -2.19 -15.16 14.02
CA TRP A 152 -1.60 -14.06 14.78
C TRP A 152 -1.35 -12.83 13.91
N TYR A 153 -1.04 -13.05 12.63
CA TYR A 153 -1.00 -11.97 11.64
C TYR A 153 -2.37 -11.29 11.53
N GLY A 154 -3.46 -12.04 11.38
CA GLY A 154 -4.83 -11.52 11.34
C GLY A 154 -5.25 -10.81 12.63
N VAL A 155 -4.86 -11.35 13.80
CA VAL A 155 -5.08 -10.70 15.11
C VAL A 155 -4.36 -9.35 15.18
N SER A 156 -3.12 -9.26 14.66
CA SER A 156 -2.39 -7.99 14.60
C SER A 156 -3.14 -6.93 13.79
N LEU A 157 -3.66 -7.30 12.61
CA LEU A 157 -4.47 -6.40 11.79
C LEU A 157 -5.78 -6.01 12.47
N ALA A 158 -6.49 -6.98 13.05
CA ALA A 158 -7.74 -6.71 13.73
C ALA A 158 -7.55 -5.81 14.95
N ALA A 159 -6.50 -6.04 15.73
CA ALA A 159 -6.15 -5.19 16.88
C ALA A 159 -5.83 -3.76 16.45
N GLU A 160 -5.11 -3.56 15.33
CA GLU A 160 -4.85 -2.24 14.76
C GLU A 160 -6.15 -1.52 14.38
N GLY A 161 -7.03 -2.19 13.64
CA GLY A 161 -8.31 -1.61 13.21
C GLY A 161 -9.20 -1.24 14.39
N LEU A 162 -9.37 -2.15 15.36
CA LEU A 162 -10.18 -1.91 16.54
C LEU A 162 -9.59 -0.82 17.45
N ALA A 163 -8.27 -0.80 17.62
CA ALA A 163 -7.58 0.21 18.43
C ALA A 163 -7.70 1.63 17.85
N ARG A 164 -7.95 1.75 16.55
CA ARG A 164 -8.29 3.04 15.93
C ARG A 164 -9.78 3.33 16.00
N LEU A 165 -10.62 2.37 15.65
CA LEU A 165 -12.06 2.57 15.52
C LEU A 165 -12.74 2.82 16.85
N LEU A 166 -12.54 1.92 17.84
CA LEU A 166 -13.28 1.99 19.09
C LEU A 166 -13.02 3.27 19.89
N PRO A 167 -11.75 3.72 20.09
CA PRO A 167 -11.50 4.98 20.79
C PRO A 167 -12.01 6.20 20.00
N CYS A 168 -11.93 6.22 18.66
CA CYS A 168 -12.48 7.33 17.88
C CYS A 168 -14.00 7.43 18.04
N VAL A 169 -14.72 6.31 17.98
CA VAL A 169 -16.18 6.30 18.25
C VAL A 169 -16.46 6.78 19.67
N ALA A 170 -15.71 6.32 20.66
CA ALA A 170 -15.87 6.76 22.05
C ALA A 170 -15.63 8.26 22.22
N LEU A 171 -14.58 8.83 21.57
CA LEU A 171 -14.31 10.26 21.60
C LEU A 171 -15.47 11.09 21.06
N VAL A 172 -16.10 10.63 19.97
CA VAL A 172 -17.26 11.31 19.37
C VAL A 172 -18.47 11.22 20.28
N LEU A 173 -18.80 10.03 20.79
CA LEU A 173 -19.98 9.82 21.65
C LEU A 173 -19.88 10.57 22.98
N LEU A 174 -18.67 10.76 23.51
CA LEU A 174 -18.42 11.49 24.76
C LEU A 174 -18.29 13.02 24.53
N GLY A 175 -18.34 13.50 23.30
CA GLY A 175 -18.11 14.91 22.98
C GLY A 175 -16.66 15.37 23.19
N TRP A 176 -15.71 14.43 23.19
CA TRP A 176 -14.29 14.70 23.43
C TRP A 176 -13.46 14.75 22.13
N ALA A 177 -14.11 14.89 21.00
CA ALA A 177 -13.45 14.96 19.71
C ALA A 177 -12.51 16.18 19.64
N SER A 178 -11.26 15.95 19.27
CA SER A 178 -10.28 16.98 18.97
C SER A 178 -9.21 16.44 18.02
N THR A 179 -8.60 17.32 17.25
CA THR A 179 -7.56 17.00 16.27
C THR A 179 -6.43 16.17 16.87
N ASP A 180 -5.93 16.60 18.03
CA ASP A 180 -4.84 15.93 18.73
C ASP A 180 -5.22 14.52 19.17
N ARG A 181 -6.43 14.34 19.71
CA ARG A 181 -6.91 13.03 20.17
C ARG A 181 -7.11 12.07 19.01
N PHE A 182 -7.69 12.53 17.88
CA PHE A 182 -7.77 11.72 16.67
C PHE A 182 -6.38 11.31 16.17
N GLY A 183 -5.42 12.24 16.16
CA GLY A 183 -4.04 11.96 15.80
C GLY A 183 -3.41 10.88 16.67
N PHE A 184 -3.52 10.99 18.00
CA PHE A 184 -2.98 9.98 18.93
C PHE A 184 -3.65 8.63 18.80
N VAL A 185 -4.98 8.56 18.71
CA VAL A 185 -5.71 7.29 18.54
C VAL A 185 -5.27 6.61 17.25
N PHE A 186 -5.15 7.36 16.16
CA PHE A 186 -4.65 6.81 14.90
C PHE A 186 -3.22 6.27 15.03
N ALA A 187 -2.33 7.03 15.67
CA ALA A 187 -0.93 6.67 15.86
C ALA A 187 -0.74 5.41 16.70
N LEU A 188 -1.54 5.25 17.75
CA LEU A 188 -1.44 4.12 18.66
C LEU A 188 -1.90 2.78 18.06
N GLY A 189 -2.67 2.80 16.98
CA GLY A 189 -3.23 1.58 16.39
C GLY A 189 -2.19 0.49 16.12
N CYS A 190 -1.10 0.81 15.42
CA CYS A 190 0.00 -0.13 15.16
C CYS A 190 0.74 -0.54 16.44
N GLY A 191 0.94 0.40 17.39
CA GLY A 191 1.57 0.11 18.68
C GLY A 191 0.77 -0.90 19.51
N VAL A 192 -0.56 -0.72 19.58
CA VAL A 192 -1.48 -1.68 20.22
C VAL A 192 -1.44 -3.04 19.54
N ALA A 193 -1.45 -3.07 18.20
CA ALA A 193 -1.33 -4.30 17.43
C ALA A 193 -0.04 -5.06 17.78
N ALA A 194 1.08 -4.36 17.89
CA ALA A 194 2.35 -4.93 18.30
C ALA A 194 2.30 -5.44 19.74
N ALA A 195 1.79 -4.65 20.68
CA ALA A 195 1.70 -5.02 22.09
C ALA A 195 0.83 -6.26 22.33
N VAL A 196 -0.34 -6.35 21.67
CA VAL A 196 -1.25 -7.49 21.76
C VAL A 196 -0.64 -8.78 21.22
N THR A 197 0.18 -8.68 20.16
CA THR A 197 0.72 -9.87 19.49
C THR A 197 2.12 -10.26 19.96
N LEU A 198 2.87 -9.37 20.61
CA LEU A 198 4.21 -9.64 21.12
C LEU A 198 4.28 -10.88 22.05
N PRO A 199 3.35 -11.10 23.00
CA PRO A 199 3.37 -12.30 23.85
C PRO A 199 3.24 -13.61 23.06
N ALA A 200 2.65 -13.56 21.86
CA ALA A 200 2.50 -14.74 21.03
C ALA A 200 3.84 -15.26 20.48
N LEU A 201 4.89 -14.44 20.39
CA LEU A 201 6.22 -14.90 20.03
C LEU A 201 6.81 -15.90 21.05
N ARG A 202 6.48 -15.74 22.33
CA ARG A 202 6.95 -16.61 23.43
C ARG A 202 6.22 -17.95 23.47
N ARG A 203 5.04 -18.06 22.87
CA ARG A 203 4.28 -19.30 22.82
C ARG A 203 4.89 -20.27 21.84
N ARG A 204 5.47 -21.35 22.35
CA ARG A 204 6.13 -22.41 21.58
C ARG A 204 5.13 -23.06 20.62
N GLY A 205 5.32 -22.88 19.33
CA GLY A 205 4.51 -23.48 18.27
C GLY A 205 5.31 -23.71 16.96
N ALA A 206 6.55 -23.24 16.90
CA ALA A 206 7.44 -23.55 15.80
C ALA A 206 8.18 -24.87 16.06
N PRO A 207 8.39 -25.72 15.04
CA PRO A 207 9.27 -26.87 15.13
C PRO A 207 10.63 -26.44 15.70
N ARG A 208 11.21 -27.22 16.60
CA ARG A 208 12.57 -26.97 17.09
C ARG A 208 13.52 -27.13 15.88
N PRO A 209 14.30 -26.08 15.57
CA PRO A 209 15.26 -26.20 14.48
C PRO A 209 16.32 -27.24 14.83
N GLU A 210 16.65 -28.10 13.86
CA GLU A 210 17.64 -29.18 14.04
C GLU A 210 19.09 -28.62 13.99
N ARG A 211 19.26 -27.45 13.38
CA ARG A 211 20.58 -26.83 13.18
C ARG A 211 20.61 -25.43 13.79
N ALA A 212 21.70 -25.10 14.46
CA ALA A 212 21.98 -23.75 14.91
C ALA A 212 22.06 -22.80 13.70
N GLY A 213 21.43 -21.64 13.80
CA GLY A 213 21.45 -20.64 12.75
C GLY A 213 22.75 -19.82 12.80
N GLU A 214 23.43 -19.71 11.68
CA GLU A 214 24.55 -18.77 11.55
C GLU A 214 24.06 -17.32 11.61
N ALA A 215 24.93 -16.41 12.06
CA ALA A 215 24.65 -14.98 12.09
C ALA A 215 24.35 -14.44 10.69
N VAL A 216 23.29 -13.65 10.57
CA VAL A 216 22.92 -12.98 9.31
C VAL A 216 23.81 -11.77 9.11
N ARG A 217 24.39 -11.64 7.92
CA ARG A 217 25.14 -10.45 7.54
C ARG A 217 24.18 -9.27 7.37
N LEU A 218 24.34 -8.24 8.19
CA LEU A 218 23.44 -7.07 8.21
C LEU A 218 23.46 -6.28 6.89
N ARG A 219 24.62 -6.11 6.25
CA ARG A 219 24.76 -5.32 5.02
C ARG A 219 23.90 -5.81 3.86
N PRO A 220 23.93 -7.09 3.45
CA PRO A 220 23.08 -7.59 2.38
C PRO A 220 21.58 -7.47 2.72
N LEU A 221 21.21 -7.78 3.97
CA LEU A 221 19.82 -7.69 4.43
C LEU A 221 19.32 -6.24 4.41
N ALA A 222 20.12 -5.30 4.93
CA ALA A 222 19.80 -3.87 4.90
C ALA A 222 19.70 -3.34 3.47
N GLY A 223 20.56 -3.80 2.55
CA GLY A 223 20.49 -3.46 1.13
C GLY A 223 19.19 -3.92 0.48
N ALA A 224 18.78 -5.17 0.75
CA ALA A 224 17.52 -5.71 0.24
C ALA A 224 16.29 -4.95 0.80
N VAL A 225 16.27 -4.71 2.11
CA VAL A 225 15.22 -3.90 2.75
C VAL A 225 15.19 -2.48 2.18
N GLY A 226 16.35 -1.83 2.03
CA GLY A 226 16.45 -0.47 1.50
C GLY A 226 15.91 -0.36 0.07
N LEU A 227 16.22 -1.31 -0.81
CA LEU A 227 15.71 -1.34 -2.18
C LEU A 227 14.18 -1.51 -2.22
N LEU A 228 13.65 -2.45 -1.43
CA LEU A 228 12.20 -2.68 -1.32
C LEU A 228 11.49 -1.48 -0.71
N ALA A 229 12.05 -0.90 0.36
CA ALA A 229 11.50 0.29 1.01
C ALA A 229 11.48 1.48 0.05
N GLY A 230 12.54 1.72 -0.71
CA GLY A 230 12.58 2.76 -1.73
C GLY A 230 11.47 2.61 -2.77
N ALA A 231 11.28 1.42 -3.31
CA ALA A 231 10.23 1.14 -4.28
C ALA A 231 8.82 1.33 -3.68
N SER A 232 8.59 0.85 -2.47
CA SER A 232 7.32 1.00 -1.76
C SER A 232 7.03 2.46 -1.41
N CYS A 233 8.03 3.20 -0.94
CA CYS A 233 7.90 4.63 -0.65
C CYS A 233 7.53 5.44 -1.89
N LEU A 234 8.16 5.19 -3.05
CA LEU A 234 7.84 5.87 -4.30
C LEU A 234 6.37 5.62 -4.71
N THR A 235 5.92 4.37 -4.60
CA THR A 235 4.53 4.00 -4.88
C THR A 235 3.56 4.73 -3.95
N LEU A 236 3.81 4.71 -2.64
CA LEU A 236 2.92 5.33 -1.65
C LEU A 236 3.01 6.85 -1.65
N LEU A 237 4.14 7.42 -2.06
CA LEU A 237 4.29 8.85 -2.29
C LEU A 237 3.32 9.31 -3.39
N VAL A 238 3.37 8.69 -4.57
CA VAL A 238 2.43 9.01 -5.67
C VAL A 238 0.99 8.74 -5.24
N THR A 239 0.76 7.74 -4.39
CA THR A 239 -0.58 7.38 -3.95
C THR A 239 -1.16 8.36 -2.93
N ASN A 240 -0.37 8.98 -2.05
CA ASN A 240 -0.90 9.67 -0.87
C ASN A 240 -0.45 11.14 -0.71
N LEU A 241 0.58 11.61 -1.43
CA LEU A 241 1.19 12.91 -1.14
C LEU A 241 0.39 14.11 -1.69
N SER A 242 -0.43 13.92 -2.72
CA SER A 242 -1.15 15.02 -3.39
C SER A 242 -2.00 15.88 -2.44
N PRO A 243 -2.85 15.31 -1.56
CA PRO A 243 -3.61 16.12 -0.61
C PRO A 243 -2.74 16.86 0.41
N VAL A 244 -1.65 16.24 0.84
CA VAL A 244 -0.72 16.83 1.81
C VAL A 244 -0.03 18.06 1.22
N VAL A 245 0.43 17.97 -0.03
CA VAL A 245 1.05 19.12 -0.72
C VAL A 245 0.02 20.18 -1.06
N LEU A 246 -1.21 19.79 -1.38
CA LEU A 246 -2.29 20.77 -1.55
C LEU A 246 -2.49 21.58 -0.25
N THR A 247 -2.65 20.91 0.90
CA THR A 247 -2.77 21.56 2.22
C THR A 247 -1.54 22.44 2.52
N PHE A 248 -0.34 21.97 2.17
CA PHE A 248 0.89 22.74 2.34
C PHE A 248 0.93 24.03 1.50
N ARG A 249 0.44 23.99 0.26
CA ARG A 249 0.45 25.12 -0.69
C ARG A 249 -0.67 26.11 -0.45
N LEU A 250 -1.80 25.63 0.05
CA LEU A 250 -2.91 26.48 0.49
C LEU A 250 -2.52 27.19 1.79
N GLY A 251 -3.04 28.36 1.98
CA GLY A 251 -2.80 29.15 3.19
C GLY A 251 -3.62 28.69 4.39
N ALA A 252 -3.54 29.49 5.45
CA ALA A 252 -4.35 29.29 6.66
C ALA A 252 -5.73 30.01 6.58
N GLU A 253 -6.05 30.62 5.44
CA GLU A 253 -7.32 31.28 5.24
C GLU A 253 -8.48 30.27 5.25
N HIS A 254 -9.67 30.73 5.64
CA HIS A 254 -10.83 29.86 5.83
C HIS A 254 -11.22 29.11 4.54
N THR A 255 -11.30 29.81 3.41
CA THR A 255 -11.61 29.26 2.10
C THR A 255 -10.60 28.22 1.62
N ASP A 256 -9.32 28.41 1.91
CA ASP A 256 -8.24 27.50 1.57
C ASP A 256 -8.31 26.19 2.39
N ALA A 257 -8.65 26.32 3.68
CA ALA A 257 -8.85 25.17 4.56
C ALA A 257 -10.05 24.31 4.13
N GLU A 258 -11.14 24.95 3.72
CA GLU A 258 -12.34 24.25 3.20
C GLU A 258 -12.04 23.52 1.88
N LEU A 259 -11.27 24.14 0.99
CA LEU A 259 -10.84 23.53 -0.26
C LEU A 259 -9.95 22.31 0.00
N ALA A 260 -9.00 22.42 0.95
CA ALA A 260 -8.12 21.32 1.35
C ALA A 260 -8.93 20.15 1.92
N ALA A 261 -9.84 20.41 2.86
CA ALA A 261 -10.71 19.41 3.48
C ALA A 261 -11.57 18.68 2.44
N SER A 262 -12.20 19.44 1.54
CA SER A 262 -13.04 18.88 0.48
C SER A 262 -12.24 18.04 -0.51
N PHE A 263 -11.02 18.46 -0.87
CA PHE A 263 -10.16 17.69 -1.74
C PHE A 263 -9.70 16.37 -1.10
N VAL A 264 -9.31 16.40 0.18
CA VAL A 264 -8.94 15.19 0.93
C VAL A 264 -10.10 14.20 0.95
N SER A 265 -11.33 14.67 1.27
CA SER A 265 -12.53 13.83 1.33
C SER A 265 -12.83 13.17 -0.01
N LEU A 266 -12.80 13.94 -1.09
CA LEU A 266 -13.02 13.43 -2.44
C LEU A 266 -11.92 12.47 -2.89
N PHE A 267 -10.66 12.78 -2.55
CA PHE A 267 -9.50 11.94 -2.83
C PHE A 267 -9.62 10.58 -2.14
N LEU A 268 -10.01 10.53 -0.87
CA LEU A 268 -10.21 9.29 -0.12
C LEU A 268 -11.33 8.45 -0.74
N LEU A 269 -12.47 9.05 -1.11
CA LEU A 269 -13.56 8.36 -1.79
C LEU A 269 -13.12 7.74 -3.12
N ALA A 270 -12.37 8.49 -3.92
CA ALA A 270 -11.87 8.00 -5.20
C ALA A 270 -10.92 6.78 -5.03
N ARG A 271 -10.38 6.52 -3.84
CA ARG A 271 -9.46 5.40 -3.53
C ARG A 271 -10.16 4.12 -3.10
N ILE A 272 -11.46 4.14 -2.81
CA ILE A 272 -12.21 2.95 -2.37
C ILE A 272 -12.03 1.75 -3.32
N PRO A 273 -12.12 1.89 -4.67
CA PRO A 273 -11.93 0.76 -5.58
C PRO A 273 -10.55 0.10 -5.47
N LEU A 274 -9.51 0.87 -5.15
CA LEU A 274 -8.14 0.35 -4.98
C LEU A 274 -8.04 -0.61 -3.80
N PHE A 275 -8.72 -0.32 -2.68
CA PHE A 275 -8.76 -1.21 -1.51
C PHE A 275 -9.55 -2.49 -1.80
N LEU A 276 -10.65 -2.40 -2.54
CA LEU A 276 -11.44 -3.57 -2.94
C LEU A 276 -10.66 -4.49 -3.88
N PHE A 277 -9.68 -3.96 -4.60
CA PHE A 277 -8.85 -4.71 -5.53
C PHE A 277 -7.64 -5.39 -4.87
N ALA A 278 -7.25 -5.03 -3.65
CA ALA A 278 -6.09 -5.58 -2.95
C ALA A 278 -6.08 -7.13 -2.85
N PRO A 279 -7.19 -7.82 -2.56
CA PRO A 279 -7.23 -9.29 -2.55
C PRO A 279 -6.89 -9.91 -3.91
N VAL A 280 -7.29 -9.28 -5.02
CA VAL A 280 -7.02 -9.78 -6.38
C VAL A 280 -5.51 -9.81 -6.65
N GLN A 281 -4.78 -8.80 -6.18
CA GLN A 281 -3.32 -8.72 -6.32
C GLN A 281 -2.61 -9.87 -5.61
N ALA A 282 -3.08 -10.28 -4.44
CA ALA A 282 -2.48 -11.36 -3.65
C ALA A 282 -2.48 -12.72 -4.39
N PHE A 283 -3.48 -12.97 -5.23
CA PHE A 283 -3.57 -14.19 -6.03
C PHE A 283 -2.85 -14.09 -7.37
N LEU A 284 -2.66 -12.89 -7.89
CA LEU A 284 -2.11 -12.67 -9.23
C LEU A 284 -0.62 -12.99 -9.31
N LEU A 285 0.18 -12.51 -8.35
CA LEU A 285 1.64 -12.68 -8.38
C LEU A 285 2.07 -14.15 -8.38
N PRO A 286 1.58 -15.04 -7.52
CA PRO A 286 1.95 -16.45 -7.55
C PRO A 286 1.58 -17.16 -8.87
N SER A 287 0.42 -16.86 -9.44
CA SER A 287 -0.03 -17.44 -10.69
C SER A 287 0.82 -17.01 -11.89
N LEU A 288 1.16 -15.72 -11.97
CA LEU A 288 2.04 -15.18 -13.01
C LEU A 288 3.47 -15.71 -12.87
N THR A 289 4.00 -15.80 -11.65
CA THR A 289 5.34 -16.35 -11.40
C THR A 289 5.43 -17.81 -11.80
N ALA A 290 4.41 -18.62 -11.46
CA ALA A 290 4.34 -20.02 -11.88
C ALA A 290 4.25 -20.17 -13.41
N ALA A 291 3.47 -19.36 -14.11
CA ALA A 291 3.38 -19.35 -15.57
C ALA A 291 4.70 -18.90 -16.21
N ALA A 292 5.32 -17.85 -15.69
CA ALA A 292 6.62 -17.34 -16.17
C ALA A 292 7.74 -18.39 -15.96
N GLY A 293 7.75 -19.08 -14.81
CA GLY A 293 8.73 -20.14 -14.51
C GLY A 293 8.63 -21.35 -15.45
N ARG A 294 7.42 -21.68 -15.92
CA ARG A 294 7.22 -22.69 -16.98
C ARG A 294 7.52 -22.16 -18.39
N GLY A 295 7.85 -20.89 -18.50
CA GLY A 295 8.07 -20.22 -19.76
C GLY A 295 6.77 -20.04 -20.58
N ASP A 296 5.59 -20.22 -20.03
CA ASP A 296 4.30 -20.08 -20.71
C ASP A 296 3.91 -18.59 -20.83
N LEU A 297 4.43 -17.94 -21.89
CA LEU A 297 4.15 -16.53 -22.15
C LEU A 297 2.69 -16.28 -22.57
N ALA A 298 2.00 -17.32 -23.08
CA ALA A 298 0.59 -17.21 -23.43
C ALA A 298 -0.27 -17.13 -22.17
N ALA A 299 0.01 -17.98 -21.16
CA ALA A 299 -0.65 -17.91 -19.85
C ALA A 299 -0.36 -16.58 -19.11
N VAL A 300 0.88 -16.06 -19.20
CA VAL A 300 1.20 -14.73 -18.62
C VAL A 300 0.37 -13.62 -19.29
N ARG A 301 0.30 -13.60 -20.63
CA ARG A 301 -0.52 -12.60 -21.36
C ARG A 301 -2.01 -12.76 -21.04
N GLY A 302 -2.50 -13.99 -21.02
CA GLY A 302 -3.89 -14.32 -20.70
C GLY A 302 -4.27 -13.86 -19.29
N GLY A 303 -3.42 -14.16 -18.31
CA GLY A 303 -3.61 -13.73 -16.91
C GLY A 303 -3.64 -12.22 -16.76
N VAL A 304 -2.66 -11.50 -17.34
CA VAL A 304 -2.63 -10.04 -17.32
C VAL A 304 -3.87 -9.44 -18.00
N ARG A 305 -4.28 -9.97 -19.19
CA ARG A 305 -5.48 -9.51 -19.90
C ARG A 305 -6.75 -9.72 -19.09
N ALA A 306 -6.92 -10.90 -18.48
CA ALA A 306 -8.10 -11.21 -17.67
C ALA A 306 -8.25 -10.25 -16.49
N VAL A 307 -7.14 -9.94 -15.81
CA VAL A 307 -7.18 -9.02 -14.65
C VAL A 307 -7.34 -7.57 -15.11
N LEU A 308 -6.78 -7.15 -16.24
CA LEU A 308 -7.05 -5.84 -16.83
C LEU A 308 -8.52 -5.68 -17.20
N LEU A 309 -9.18 -6.70 -17.72
CA LEU A 309 -10.61 -6.70 -17.96
C LEU A 309 -11.41 -6.58 -16.65
N ALA A 310 -11.00 -7.29 -15.60
CA ALA A 310 -11.61 -7.15 -14.27
C ALA A 310 -11.44 -5.73 -13.71
N VAL A 311 -10.26 -5.11 -13.88
CA VAL A 311 -10.05 -3.70 -13.51
C VAL A 311 -10.94 -2.77 -14.32
N ALA A 312 -11.09 -3.00 -15.61
CA ALA A 312 -11.99 -2.21 -16.44
C ALA A 312 -13.45 -2.36 -15.99
N ALA A 313 -13.89 -3.58 -15.67
CA ALA A 313 -15.24 -3.89 -15.22
C ALA A 313 -15.59 -3.24 -13.87
N VAL A 314 -14.62 -3.07 -12.97
CA VAL A 314 -14.81 -2.40 -11.67
C VAL A 314 -14.47 -0.91 -11.76
N GLY A 315 -13.42 -0.59 -12.49
CA GLY A 315 -12.86 0.76 -12.56
C GLY A 315 -13.72 1.73 -13.36
N LEU A 316 -14.26 1.32 -14.53
CA LEU A 316 -15.09 2.21 -15.33
C LEU A 316 -16.39 2.62 -14.61
N PRO A 317 -17.18 1.71 -14.01
CA PRO A 317 -18.28 2.12 -13.14
C PRO A 317 -17.83 2.96 -11.96
N GLY A 318 -16.65 2.65 -11.37
CA GLY A 318 -16.06 3.45 -10.28
C GLY A 318 -15.74 4.88 -10.68
N VAL A 319 -15.19 5.11 -11.87
CA VAL A 319 -14.96 6.45 -12.43
C VAL A 319 -16.28 7.20 -12.64
N LEU A 320 -17.27 6.52 -13.22
CA LEU A 320 -18.60 7.09 -13.46
C LEU A 320 -19.29 7.45 -12.14
N ALA A 321 -19.21 6.57 -11.15
CA ALA A 321 -19.73 6.82 -9.82
C ALA A 321 -19.02 7.99 -9.14
N ALA A 322 -17.68 8.07 -9.22
CA ALA A 322 -16.92 9.19 -8.71
C ALA A 322 -17.33 10.51 -9.38
N TRP A 323 -17.48 10.50 -10.70
CA TRP A 323 -17.87 11.70 -11.45
C TRP A 323 -19.30 12.16 -11.13
N LEU A 324 -20.27 11.24 -11.03
CA LEU A 324 -21.67 11.56 -10.78
C LEU A 324 -21.95 11.84 -9.30
N LEU A 325 -21.45 10.98 -8.42
CA LEU A 325 -21.80 10.93 -7.00
C LEU A 325 -20.70 11.46 -6.08
N GLY A 326 -19.46 11.62 -6.58
CA GLY A 326 -18.31 11.99 -5.76
C GLY A 326 -18.52 13.25 -4.91
N PRO A 327 -18.94 14.40 -5.49
CA PRO A 327 -19.19 15.62 -4.72
C PRO A 327 -20.29 15.46 -3.67
N TRP A 328 -21.38 14.76 -4.00
CA TRP A 328 -22.44 14.44 -3.04
C TRP A 328 -21.94 13.49 -1.94
N ALA A 329 -21.24 12.42 -2.30
CA ALA A 329 -20.73 11.44 -1.36
C ALA A 329 -19.67 12.01 -0.42
N SER A 330 -18.81 12.94 -0.90
CA SER A 330 -17.83 13.62 -0.04
C SER A 330 -18.50 14.47 1.03
N ARG A 331 -19.61 15.12 0.68
CA ARG A 331 -20.43 15.88 1.62
C ARG A 331 -21.11 14.96 2.64
N VAL A 332 -21.78 13.90 2.19
CA VAL A 332 -22.54 13.01 3.08
C VAL A 332 -21.65 12.17 3.99
N LEU A 333 -20.53 11.66 3.48
CA LEU A 333 -19.67 10.75 4.23
C LEU A 333 -18.58 11.44 5.06
N PHE A 334 -18.16 12.64 4.67
CA PHE A 334 -17.04 13.35 5.32
C PHE A 334 -17.37 14.79 5.70
N ASP A 335 -18.63 15.22 5.53
CA ASP A 335 -19.07 16.59 5.77
C ASP A 335 -18.18 17.63 5.05
N ALA A 336 -17.87 17.35 3.78
CA ALA A 336 -16.99 18.21 2.99
C ALA A 336 -17.66 19.61 2.81
N PRO A 337 -16.99 20.70 3.23
CA PRO A 337 -17.61 22.02 3.31
C PRO A 337 -17.87 22.64 1.93
N THR A 338 -17.08 22.31 0.93
CA THR A 338 -17.18 22.87 -0.43
C THR A 338 -17.38 21.76 -1.47
N GLU A 339 -18.34 21.93 -2.37
CA GLU A 339 -18.48 21.02 -3.52
C GLU A 339 -17.42 21.27 -4.57
N LEU A 340 -16.54 20.30 -4.75
CA LEU A 340 -15.59 20.30 -5.84
C LEU A 340 -16.27 19.94 -7.18
N PRO A 341 -15.77 20.47 -8.32
CA PRO A 341 -16.31 20.14 -9.63
C PRO A 341 -16.32 18.62 -9.88
N ARG A 342 -17.36 18.10 -10.50
CA ARG A 342 -17.48 16.68 -10.88
C ARG A 342 -16.30 16.20 -11.71
N LEU A 343 -15.72 17.10 -12.53
CA LEU A 343 -14.53 16.80 -13.32
C LEU A 343 -13.34 16.39 -12.43
N VAL A 344 -13.14 17.09 -11.30
CA VAL A 344 -12.07 16.73 -10.34
C VAL A 344 -12.28 15.31 -9.80
N ALA A 345 -13.53 14.98 -9.41
CA ALA A 345 -13.90 13.66 -8.94
C ALA A 345 -13.65 12.57 -10.00
N GLY A 346 -14.06 12.82 -11.24
CA GLY A 346 -13.82 11.92 -12.36
C GLY A 346 -12.33 11.69 -12.65
N LEU A 347 -11.52 12.76 -12.66
CA LEU A 347 -10.08 12.68 -12.88
C LEU A 347 -9.36 11.89 -11.77
N LEU A 348 -9.77 12.06 -10.51
CA LEU A 348 -9.26 11.26 -9.39
C LEU A 348 -9.68 9.78 -9.53
N GLY A 349 -10.88 9.51 -10.02
CA GLY A 349 -11.34 8.17 -10.36
C GLY A 349 -10.47 7.53 -11.44
N VAL A 350 -10.20 8.24 -12.55
CA VAL A 350 -9.29 7.79 -13.63
C VAL A 350 -7.89 7.50 -13.09
N SER A 351 -7.35 8.38 -12.24
CA SER A 351 -6.08 8.17 -11.55
C SER A 351 -6.08 6.86 -10.76
N THR A 352 -7.17 6.57 -10.04
CA THR A 352 -7.31 5.34 -9.26
C THR A 352 -7.31 4.10 -10.14
N VAL A 353 -7.99 4.12 -11.29
CA VAL A 353 -7.93 3.03 -12.29
C VAL A 353 -6.51 2.86 -12.82
N ALA A 354 -5.79 3.94 -13.13
CA ALA A 354 -4.39 3.85 -13.53
C ALA A 354 -3.53 3.20 -12.44
N MET A 355 -3.74 3.53 -11.16
CA MET A 355 -3.06 2.87 -10.05
C MET A 355 -3.40 1.37 -9.96
N MET A 356 -4.65 0.97 -10.18
CA MET A 356 -5.05 -0.44 -10.23
C MET A 356 -4.35 -1.17 -11.38
N VAL A 357 -4.24 -0.55 -12.55
CA VAL A 357 -3.49 -1.09 -13.70
C VAL A 357 -2.00 -1.25 -13.37
N ALA A 358 -1.36 -0.24 -12.78
CA ALA A 358 0.03 -0.30 -12.34
C ALA A 358 0.26 -1.44 -11.35
N ALA A 359 -0.68 -1.65 -10.43
CA ALA A 359 -0.66 -2.72 -9.44
C ALA A 359 -0.77 -4.14 -10.03
N ILE A 360 -1.18 -4.28 -11.30
CA ILE A 360 -1.15 -5.54 -12.07
C ILE A 360 0.15 -5.67 -12.87
N LEU A 361 0.57 -4.59 -13.51
CA LEU A 361 1.74 -4.60 -14.38
C LEU A 361 3.04 -4.81 -13.60
N GLN A 362 3.12 -4.28 -12.37
CA GLN A 362 4.30 -4.44 -11.52
C GLN A 362 4.57 -5.92 -11.18
N PRO A 363 3.63 -6.72 -10.64
CA PRO A 363 3.84 -8.16 -10.42
C PRO A 363 4.19 -8.92 -11.71
N ALA A 364 3.60 -8.53 -12.84
CA ALA A 364 3.91 -9.17 -14.13
C ALA A 364 5.37 -8.93 -14.55
N LEU A 365 5.90 -7.71 -14.40
CA LEU A 365 7.30 -7.39 -14.64
C LEU A 365 8.24 -8.11 -13.66
N VAL A 366 7.86 -8.16 -12.37
CA VAL A 366 8.60 -8.88 -11.34
C VAL A 366 8.69 -10.37 -11.66
N ALA A 367 7.58 -11.01 -12.07
CA ALA A 367 7.53 -12.41 -12.47
C ALA A 367 8.42 -12.72 -13.69
N LEU A 368 8.63 -11.74 -14.56
CA LEU A 368 9.54 -11.83 -15.71
C LEU A 368 11.00 -11.43 -15.40
N GLY A 369 11.32 -11.11 -14.14
CA GLY A 369 12.66 -10.69 -13.70
C GLY A 369 13.02 -9.25 -14.04
N ARG A 370 12.06 -8.40 -14.43
CA ARG A 370 12.27 -7.01 -14.84
C ARG A 370 12.06 -6.00 -13.70
N ASN A 371 12.54 -6.33 -12.49
CA ASN A 371 12.38 -5.50 -11.29
C ASN A 371 12.89 -4.07 -11.47
N ARG A 372 14.04 -3.91 -12.17
CA ARG A 372 14.63 -2.59 -12.44
C ARG A 372 13.70 -1.70 -13.29
N ALA A 373 13.03 -2.28 -14.28
CA ALA A 373 12.09 -1.53 -15.12
C ALA A 373 10.88 -1.04 -14.32
N ALA A 374 10.33 -1.87 -13.44
CA ALA A 374 9.26 -1.47 -12.54
C ALA A 374 9.69 -0.35 -11.58
N MET A 375 10.87 -0.47 -10.98
CA MET A 375 11.43 0.54 -10.08
C MET A 375 11.68 1.87 -10.82
N LEU A 376 12.27 1.84 -12.02
CA LEU A 376 12.50 3.04 -12.82
C LEU A 376 11.20 3.72 -13.23
N ALA A 377 10.16 2.97 -13.58
CA ALA A 377 8.85 3.52 -13.88
C ALA A 377 8.30 4.33 -12.70
N TRP A 378 8.37 3.80 -11.47
CA TRP A 378 7.98 4.54 -10.28
C TRP A 378 8.88 5.73 -9.99
N ALA A 379 10.20 5.59 -10.10
CA ALA A 379 11.15 6.66 -9.81
C ALA A 379 10.95 7.87 -10.75
N VAL A 380 10.90 7.64 -12.06
CA VAL A 380 10.68 8.71 -13.06
C VAL A 380 9.32 9.38 -12.84
N SER A 381 8.28 8.58 -12.63
CA SER A 381 6.93 9.13 -12.39
C SER A 381 6.83 9.89 -11.06
N SER A 382 7.55 9.48 -10.02
CA SER A 382 7.57 10.20 -8.74
C SER A 382 8.28 11.55 -8.85
N VAL A 383 9.37 11.62 -9.60
CA VAL A 383 10.05 12.91 -9.88
C VAL A 383 9.13 13.86 -10.63
N LEU A 384 8.46 13.37 -11.70
CA LEU A 384 7.47 14.18 -12.42
C LEU A 384 6.30 14.59 -11.52
N PHE A 385 5.80 13.67 -10.68
CA PHE A 385 4.72 13.93 -9.75
C PHE A 385 5.04 15.09 -8.81
N VAL A 386 6.20 15.04 -8.16
CA VAL A 386 6.65 16.11 -7.27
C VAL A 386 6.83 17.41 -8.03
N GLY A 387 7.44 17.39 -9.22
CA GLY A 387 7.59 18.56 -10.08
C GLY A 387 6.24 19.20 -10.42
N LEU A 388 5.24 18.40 -10.79
CA LEU A 388 3.89 18.89 -11.11
C LEU A 388 3.16 19.44 -9.85
N LEU A 389 3.36 18.85 -8.68
CA LEU A 389 2.76 19.34 -7.43
C LEU A 389 3.24 20.75 -7.06
N PHE A 390 4.49 21.09 -7.43
CA PHE A 390 5.08 22.41 -7.16
C PHE A 390 5.11 23.32 -8.40
N ALA A 391 4.42 22.93 -9.48
CA ALA A 391 4.29 23.78 -10.66
C ALA A 391 3.64 25.14 -10.32
N PRO A 392 4.00 26.23 -11.03
CA PRO A 392 3.49 27.59 -10.77
C PRO A 392 2.08 27.79 -11.34
N VAL A 393 1.14 26.93 -10.92
CA VAL A 393 -0.28 26.97 -11.26
C VAL A 393 -1.11 26.88 -9.98
N ALA A 394 -2.43 27.09 -10.09
CA ALA A 394 -3.33 26.98 -8.94
C ALA A 394 -3.13 25.64 -8.20
N PRO A 395 -3.07 25.62 -6.85
CA PRO A 395 -2.74 24.43 -6.07
C PRO A 395 -3.62 23.23 -6.37
N LEU A 396 -4.93 23.42 -6.54
CA LEU A 396 -5.88 22.37 -6.90
C LEU A 396 -5.56 21.76 -8.28
N THR A 397 -5.28 22.63 -9.28
CA THR A 397 -4.92 22.17 -10.63
C THR A 397 -3.62 21.38 -10.61
N ALA A 398 -2.61 21.84 -9.88
CA ALA A 398 -1.34 21.13 -9.70
C ALA A 398 -1.57 19.74 -9.07
N ALA A 399 -2.36 19.67 -8.00
CA ALA A 399 -2.65 18.44 -7.28
C ALA A 399 -3.40 17.42 -8.16
N VAL A 400 -4.43 17.85 -8.90
CA VAL A 400 -5.22 16.98 -9.79
C VAL A 400 -4.38 16.52 -10.98
N THR A 401 -3.62 17.43 -11.60
CA THR A 401 -2.77 17.11 -12.76
C THR A 401 -1.65 16.14 -12.38
N ALA A 402 -0.95 16.39 -11.27
CA ALA A 402 0.07 15.48 -10.77
C ALA A 402 -0.51 14.10 -10.48
N GLN A 403 -1.69 14.06 -9.83
CA GLN A 403 -2.36 12.83 -9.45
C GLN A 403 -2.87 12.02 -10.65
N LEU A 404 -3.17 12.67 -11.77
CA LEU A 404 -3.58 12.00 -13.00
C LEU A 404 -2.36 11.54 -13.82
N VAL A 405 -1.42 12.45 -14.07
CA VAL A 405 -0.31 12.23 -15.03
C VAL A 405 0.69 11.20 -14.53
N ALA A 406 1.05 11.22 -13.23
CA ALA A 406 2.07 10.32 -12.71
C ALA A 406 1.65 8.83 -12.78
N PRO A 407 0.47 8.39 -12.33
CA PRO A 407 0.03 7.00 -12.50
C PRO A 407 -0.10 6.58 -13.96
N MET A 408 -0.56 7.49 -14.83
CA MET A 408 -0.62 7.24 -16.27
C MET A 408 0.76 6.97 -16.85
N LEU A 409 1.77 7.77 -16.46
CA LEU A 409 3.16 7.56 -16.86
C LEU A 409 3.71 6.24 -16.34
N VAL A 410 3.44 5.87 -15.08
CA VAL A 410 3.81 4.55 -14.54
C VAL A 410 3.26 3.43 -15.43
N CYS A 411 1.96 3.49 -15.75
CA CYS A 411 1.32 2.50 -16.61
C CYS A 411 1.96 2.43 -17.98
N LEU A 412 2.20 3.60 -18.62
CA LEU A 412 2.83 3.67 -19.95
C LEU A 412 4.21 3.01 -19.94
N LEU A 413 5.07 3.40 -19.00
CA LEU A 413 6.44 2.86 -18.89
C LEU A 413 6.43 1.35 -18.61
N MET A 414 5.54 0.87 -17.73
CA MET A 414 5.43 -0.55 -17.43
C MET A 414 4.87 -1.35 -18.62
N VAL A 415 3.89 -0.82 -19.36
CA VAL A 415 3.37 -1.46 -20.58
C VAL A 415 4.44 -1.56 -21.64
N VAL A 416 5.23 -0.50 -21.86
CA VAL A 416 6.36 -0.51 -22.81
C VAL A 416 7.38 -1.57 -22.42
N ALA A 417 7.80 -1.59 -21.14
CA ALA A 417 8.75 -2.59 -20.64
C ALA A 417 8.23 -4.02 -20.77
N LEU A 418 6.95 -4.26 -20.46
CA LEU A 418 6.33 -5.57 -20.57
C LEU A 418 6.25 -6.03 -22.04
N ARG A 419 5.84 -5.13 -22.96
CA ARG A 419 5.77 -5.45 -24.40
C ARG A 419 7.16 -5.76 -24.96
N GLN A 420 8.18 -5.01 -24.60
CA GLN A 420 9.57 -5.26 -25.03
C GLN A 420 10.05 -6.65 -24.56
N GLU A 421 9.83 -6.98 -23.29
CA GLU A 421 10.24 -8.26 -22.72
C GLU A 421 9.52 -9.46 -23.37
N LEU A 422 8.22 -9.33 -23.60
CA LEU A 422 7.45 -10.39 -24.28
C LEU A 422 7.86 -10.59 -25.73
N ARG A 423 8.24 -9.51 -26.44
CA ARG A 423 8.75 -9.59 -27.81
C ARG A 423 10.15 -10.23 -27.86
N SER A 424 11.06 -9.82 -26.98
CA SER A 424 12.42 -10.38 -26.94
C SER A 424 12.43 -11.86 -26.62
N ARG A 425 11.61 -12.31 -25.67
CA ARG A 425 11.45 -13.75 -25.35
C ARG A 425 10.79 -14.55 -26.48
N ALA A 426 9.83 -13.96 -27.19
CA ALA A 426 9.22 -14.61 -28.36
C ALA A 426 10.23 -14.78 -29.48
N ALA A 427 11.03 -13.75 -29.78
CA ALA A 427 12.09 -13.80 -30.79
C ALA A 427 13.16 -14.84 -30.45
N ALA A 428 13.62 -14.88 -29.17
CA ALA A 428 14.57 -15.88 -28.70
C ALA A 428 14.08 -17.32 -28.85
N ARG A 429 12.78 -17.57 -28.65
CA ARG A 429 12.17 -18.89 -28.86
C ARG A 429 12.12 -19.28 -30.33
N SER A 430 11.72 -18.35 -31.22
CA SER A 430 11.73 -18.61 -32.66
C SER A 430 13.14 -18.90 -33.17
N ALA A 431 14.17 -18.26 -32.63
CA ALA A 431 15.55 -18.51 -33.00
C ALA A 431 16.10 -19.84 -32.44
N ALA A 432 15.59 -20.33 -31.31
CA ALA A 432 16.01 -21.58 -30.68
C ALA A 432 15.30 -22.82 -31.28
N GLN A 433 14.31 -22.66 -32.13
CA GLN A 433 13.61 -23.73 -32.87
C GLN A 433 13.77 -23.53 -34.40
N PRO A 434 14.97 -23.61 -34.95
CA PRO A 434 15.12 -23.63 -36.41
C PRO A 434 14.78 -25.03 -36.92
N GLY A 435 13.59 -25.19 -37.48
CA GLY A 435 13.31 -26.34 -38.39
C GLY A 435 12.52 -27.49 -37.81
N GLN A 436 11.41 -27.29 -37.10
CA GLN A 436 10.33 -28.27 -37.15
C GLN A 436 9.34 -27.83 -38.25
N PRO A 437 9.19 -28.65 -39.36
CA PRO A 437 8.17 -28.40 -40.34
C PRO A 437 6.81 -28.52 -39.63
N PHE A 438 5.89 -27.61 -40.00
CA PHE A 438 4.48 -27.67 -39.63
C PHE A 438 3.91 -28.96 -40.21
N GLU A 439 3.82 -30.04 -39.44
CA GLU A 439 3.02 -31.20 -39.82
C GLU A 439 1.55 -30.81 -39.67
N PRO A 440 0.80 -30.71 -40.77
CA PRO A 440 -0.63 -30.54 -40.67
C PRO A 440 -1.22 -31.80 -40.06
N THR A 441 -1.81 -31.68 -38.87
CA THR A 441 -2.63 -32.76 -38.27
C THR A 441 -3.72 -33.12 -39.25
N VAL A 442 -3.50 -34.22 -39.97
CA VAL A 442 -4.51 -34.88 -40.76
C VAL A 442 -5.52 -35.47 -39.78
N THR A 443 -6.65 -34.81 -39.65
CA THR A 443 -7.84 -35.37 -39.02
C THR A 443 -8.31 -36.51 -39.87
N ASN A 444 -7.95 -37.77 -39.54
CA ASN A 444 -8.64 -38.94 -40.04
C ASN A 444 -9.99 -39.03 -39.32
N SER A 445 -11.02 -38.64 -40.03
CA SER A 445 -12.38 -39.11 -39.83
C SER A 445 -12.47 -40.59 -40.14
N LEU A 446 -12.74 -41.44 -39.17
CA LEU A 446 -13.60 -42.65 -39.27
C LEU A 446 -14.24 -42.91 -37.92
#